data_4d211d14d36765ba082f33d3694ed473
#
_entry.id   4d211d14d36765ba082f33d3694ed473
#
_cell.length_a   1.000
_cell.length_b   1.000
_cell.length_c   1.000
_cell.angle_alpha   90.00
_cell.angle_beta   90.00
_cell.angle_gamma   90.00
#
_symmetry.space_group_name_H-M   'P 1'
#
loop_
_entity.id
_entity.type
_entity.pdbx_description
1 polymer ?
#
loop_
_entity_poly.entity_id
_entity_poly.type
_entity_poly.pdbx_seq_one_letter_code
_entity_poly.pdbx_strand_id
1 'polypeptide(L)'
;MPLSIAKLSSTRAAGAALFLFLLVAPVGAQAAPLPTVASINLCADQLVLTVAAPEQVLTVSWLSADPEESLLAAQAARYPLNYGSAEEMLRFRPDVVIAGAYTNAFTRALLARLGYRVIELEPEDSVADIARNLALVAAAIGREERGNSLVAELHARERQIAAARPARAPATVVVRPGGFTVGKHSLADELMKLAGVRNVAAEQGLDRWGSLSMETLLASRPDLIVMTGYRASQPSLANAVLEHPALRLVRTAQRTTTVPAPYWDCGLVESLDAAALLQRAAAP
;
A
#
# COMPACT_ATOMS: atom_id res chain seq x y z
N MET A 1 -56.71 100.22 4.34
CA MET A 1 -56.61 99.08 5.30
C MET A 1 -57.20 97.87 4.65
N PRO A 2 -56.55 96.87 4.33
CA PRO A 2 -56.11 95.80 5.17
C PRO A 2 -54.72 95.20 4.78
N LEU A 3 -54.17 94.50 5.72
CA LEU A 3 -52.85 93.84 5.70
C LEU A 3 -52.77 92.64 4.76
N SER A 4 -51.67 92.59 4.00
CA SER A 4 -51.33 91.47 3.18
C SER A 4 -50.38 90.53 3.96
N ILE A 5 -50.75 89.24 4.07
CA ILE A 5 -49.96 88.25 4.74
C ILE A 5 -49.11 87.48 3.67
N ALA A 6 -47.78 87.54 3.81
CA ALA A 6 -46.84 86.85 2.95
C ALA A 6 -46.77 85.36 3.32
N LYS A 7 -46.90 84.50 2.31
CA LYS A 7 -46.67 83.02 2.44
C LYS A 7 -45.20 82.76 2.40
N LEU A 8 -44.67 82.17 3.47
CA LEU A 8 -43.34 81.50 3.46
C LEU A 8 -43.46 80.13 2.80
N SER A 9 -42.72 79.93 1.73
CA SER A 9 -42.52 78.60 1.12
C SER A 9 -41.36 77.87 1.78
N SER A 10 -41.65 76.76 2.39
CA SER A 10 -40.64 75.85 2.98
C SER A 10 -40.03 74.94 1.89
N THR A 11 -38.78 75.16 1.53
CA THR A 11 -37.98 74.28 0.73
C THR A 11 -37.52 73.07 1.58
N ARG A 12 -38.01 71.86 1.28
CA ARG A 12 -37.52 70.57 1.84
C ARG A 12 -36.21 70.19 1.13
N ALA A 13 -35.11 70.24 1.85
CA ALA A 13 -33.86 69.67 1.43
C ALA A 13 -33.94 68.16 1.57
N ALA A 14 -33.89 67.43 0.45
CA ALA A 14 -33.74 65.95 0.43
C ALA A 14 -32.29 65.59 0.66
N GLY A 15 -31.97 65.09 1.87
CA GLY A 15 -30.66 64.53 2.18
C GLY A 15 -30.54 63.10 1.59
N ALA A 16 -29.73 62.98 0.55
CA ALA A 16 -29.33 61.64 0.02
C ALA A 16 -28.32 60.97 0.97
N ALA A 17 -28.75 59.98 1.74
CA ALA A 17 -27.87 59.14 2.54
C ALA A 17 -27.15 58.11 1.61
N LEU A 18 -25.87 58.34 1.37
CA LEU A 18 -25.02 57.46 0.62
C LEU A 18 -24.63 56.22 1.51
N PHE A 19 -25.35 55.11 1.38
CA PHE A 19 -24.97 53.83 2.04
C PHE A 19 -23.76 53.25 1.34
N LEU A 20 -22.57 53.41 1.95
CA LEU A 20 -21.34 52.77 1.53
C LEU A 20 -21.42 51.29 1.93
N PHE A 21 -21.83 50.42 1.02
CA PHE A 21 -21.74 48.95 1.19
C PHE A 21 -20.26 48.56 1.16
N LEU A 22 -19.61 48.36 2.31
CA LEU A 22 -18.33 47.67 2.40
C LEU A 22 -18.57 46.24 1.97
N LEU A 23 -18.14 45.87 0.75
CA LEU A 23 -17.98 44.50 0.30
C LEU A 23 -16.83 43.87 1.11
N VAL A 24 -17.15 43.21 2.23
CA VAL A 24 -16.22 42.30 2.92
C VAL A 24 -16.11 41.06 2.03
N ALA A 25 -15.07 41.00 1.21
CA ALA A 25 -14.72 39.78 0.50
C ALA A 25 -14.45 38.69 1.55
N PRO A 26 -15.02 37.45 1.41
CA PRO A 26 -14.68 36.37 2.30
C PRO A 26 -13.18 36.13 2.18
N VAL A 27 -12.44 36.30 3.27
CA VAL A 27 -11.07 35.83 3.38
C VAL A 27 -11.17 34.30 3.21
N GLY A 28 -10.76 33.81 2.05
CA GLY A 28 -10.74 32.39 1.77
C GLY A 28 -9.96 31.70 2.89
N ALA A 29 -10.62 30.80 3.64
CA ALA A 29 -9.98 29.99 4.64
C ALA A 29 -8.91 29.15 3.91
N GLN A 30 -7.66 29.56 4.03
CA GLN A 30 -6.52 28.80 3.49
C GLN A 30 -6.51 27.48 4.25
N ALA A 31 -6.75 26.38 3.54
CA ALA A 31 -6.67 25.04 4.14
C ALA A 31 -5.30 24.89 4.82
N ALA A 32 -5.28 24.39 6.05
CA ALA A 32 -4.02 24.12 6.74
C ALA A 32 -3.16 23.19 5.87
N PRO A 33 -1.83 23.39 5.83
CA PRO A 33 -0.95 22.52 5.07
C PRO A 33 -1.11 21.07 5.56
N LEU A 34 -1.10 20.14 4.62
CA LEU A 34 -1.19 18.71 4.94
C LEU A 34 0.08 18.27 5.73
N PRO A 35 -0.05 17.34 6.67
CA PRO A 35 1.09 16.83 7.43
C PRO A 35 2.17 16.23 6.53
N THR A 36 3.42 16.53 6.83
CA THR A 36 4.58 15.88 6.21
C THR A 36 4.79 14.48 6.79
N VAL A 37 5.29 13.56 5.97
CA VAL A 37 5.41 12.15 6.33
C VAL A 37 6.80 11.59 5.98
N ALA A 38 7.33 10.79 6.89
CA ALA A 38 8.46 9.90 6.64
C ALA A 38 8.01 8.45 6.85
N SER A 39 8.53 7.56 6.05
CA SER A 39 8.31 6.12 6.22
C SER A 39 9.64 5.41 6.44
N ILE A 40 9.67 4.40 7.31
CA ILE A 40 10.87 3.67 7.74
C ILE A 40 10.74 2.15 7.58
N ASN A 41 9.88 1.71 6.67
CA ASN A 41 9.65 0.30 6.37
C ASN A 41 9.13 0.15 4.94
N LEU A 42 9.61 -0.84 4.21
CA LEU A 42 9.28 -1.07 2.79
C LEU A 42 7.77 -1.07 2.49
N CYS A 43 6.96 -1.80 3.28
CA CYS A 43 5.52 -1.87 3.03
C CYS A 43 4.84 -0.54 3.37
N ALA A 44 5.26 0.11 4.45
CA ALA A 44 4.80 1.45 4.81
C ALA A 44 5.17 2.49 3.75
N ASP A 45 6.39 2.40 3.15
CA ASP A 45 6.83 3.29 2.07
C ASP A 45 5.88 3.23 0.88
N GLN A 46 5.53 2.02 0.45
CA GLN A 46 4.66 1.82 -0.71
C GLN A 46 3.24 2.35 -0.45
N LEU A 47 2.70 2.16 0.76
CA LEU A 47 1.42 2.75 1.15
C LEU A 47 1.48 4.28 1.19
N VAL A 48 2.54 4.86 1.77
CA VAL A 48 2.76 6.31 1.80
C VAL A 48 2.86 6.86 0.38
N LEU A 49 3.67 6.25 -0.49
CA LEU A 49 3.83 6.67 -1.89
C LEU A 49 2.53 6.58 -2.69
N THR A 50 1.63 5.66 -2.35
CA THR A 50 0.33 5.49 -3.03
C THR A 50 -0.70 6.53 -2.56
N VAL A 51 -0.66 6.91 -1.27
CA VAL A 51 -1.68 7.74 -0.62
C VAL A 51 -1.29 9.22 -0.58
N ALA A 52 -0.04 9.54 -0.23
CA ALA A 52 0.42 10.92 0.00
C ALA A 52 0.49 11.75 -1.29
N ALA A 53 0.33 13.05 -1.16
CA ALA A 53 0.73 13.99 -2.20
C ALA A 53 2.28 14.08 -2.23
N PRO A 54 2.89 14.29 -3.40
CA PRO A 54 4.35 14.28 -3.52
C PRO A 54 5.08 15.19 -2.54
N GLU A 55 4.53 16.36 -2.25
CA GLU A 55 5.08 17.37 -1.35
C GLU A 55 5.01 17.00 0.13
N GLN A 56 4.19 16.02 0.51
CA GLN A 56 4.11 15.54 1.88
C GLN A 56 5.27 14.57 2.22
N VAL A 57 5.82 13.86 1.22
CA VAL A 57 6.80 12.78 1.45
C VAL A 57 8.19 13.38 1.62
N LEU A 58 8.76 13.27 2.82
CA LEU A 58 10.11 13.76 3.11
C LEU A 58 11.20 12.72 2.85
N THR A 59 10.91 11.46 3.13
CA THR A 59 11.86 10.36 2.98
C THR A 59 11.14 9.01 3.02
N VAL A 60 11.69 8.03 2.33
CA VAL A 60 11.26 6.62 2.33
C VAL A 60 12.48 5.73 2.58
N SER A 61 12.28 4.47 2.95
CA SER A 61 13.41 3.57 3.18
C SER A 61 14.14 3.22 1.87
N TRP A 62 15.43 2.91 1.97
CA TRP A 62 16.27 2.59 0.82
C TRP A 62 15.78 1.36 0.03
N LEU A 63 15.14 0.40 0.71
CA LEU A 63 14.55 -0.78 0.08
C LEU A 63 13.46 -0.44 -0.94
N SER A 64 12.73 0.65 -0.72
CA SER A 64 11.64 1.03 -1.62
C SER A 64 12.11 1.52 -2.98
N ALA A 65 13.40 1.88 -3.13
CA ALA A 65 14.01 2.24 -4.41
C ALA A 65 14.60 1.02 -5.17
N ASP A 66 14.59 -0.17 -4.58
CA ASP A 66 15.03 -1.39 -5.25
C ASP A 66 13.87 -2.01 -6.06
N PRO A 67 13.99 -2.13 -7.40
CA PRO A 67 12.92 -2.66 -8.25
C PRO A 67 12.64 -4.16 -8.04
N GLU A 68 13.54 -4.91 -7.39
CA GLU A 68 13.31 -6.30 -7.02
C GLU A 68 12.50 -6.43 -5.71
N GLU A 69 12.40 -5.34 -4.92
CA GLU A 69 11.71 -5.30 -3.63
C GLU A 69 10.38 -4.52 -3.69
N SER A 70 10.29 -3.51 -4.57
CA SER A 70 9.19 -2.55 -4.57
C SER A 70 8.55 -2.39 -5.94
N LEU A 71 7.21 -2.40 -5.97
CA LEU A 71 6.44 -2.03 -7.16
C LEU A 71 6.56 -0.53 -7.49
N LEU A 72 6.92 0.29 -6.51
CA LEU A 72 7.01 1.75 -6.62
C LEU A 72 8.45 2.28 -6.64
N ALA A 73 9.43 1.42 -7.00
CA ALA A 73 10.85 1.77 -6.95
C ALA A 73 11.19 3.05 -7.72
N ALA A 74 10.65 3.23 -8.93
CA ALA A 74 10.87 4.42 -9.74
C ALA A 74 10.28 5.69 -9.11
N GLN A 75 9.20 5.57 -8.34
CA GLN A 75 8.62 6.68 -7.59
C GLN A 75 9.44 6.97 -6.34
N ALA A 76 9.83 5.92 -5.59
CA ALA A 76 10.65 6.02 -4.39
C ALA A 76 12.00 6.71 -4.64
N ALA A 77 12.63 6.43 -5.79
CA ALA A 77 13.91 7.01 -6.18
C ALA A 77 13.90 8.56 -6.35
N ARG A 78 12.72 9.18 -6.31
CA ARG A 78 12.58 10.65 -6.37
C ARG A 78 12.74 11.32 -5.01
N TYR A 79 12.77 10.54 -3.92
CA TYR A 79 12.81 11.04 -2.56
C TYR A 79 14.15 10.71 -1.88
N PRO A 80 14.55 11.48 -0.88
CA PRO A 80 15.66 11.11 -0.01
C PRO A 80 15.40 9.73 0.60
N LEU A 81 16.44 8.89 0.65
CA LEU A 81 16.35 7.54 1.21
C LEU A 81 16.87 7.53 2.65
N ASN A 82 16.24 6.74 3.52
CA ASN A 82 16.65 6.51 4.89
C ASN A 82 16.91 5.03 5.16
N TYR A 83 17.59 4.74 6.27
CA TYR A 83 17.87 3.39 6.76
C TYR A 83 17.03 3.04 8.00
N GLY A 84 16.00 3.84 8.30
CA GLY A 84 15.07 3.58 9.40
C GLY A 84 15.61 3.92 10.78
N SER A 85 16.59 4.81 10.90
CA SER A 85 17.13 5.24 12.19
C SER A 85 16.37 6.44 12.77
N ALA A 86 16.37 6.56 14.10
CA ALA A 86 15.74 7.71 14.76
C ALA A 86 16.49 9.01 14.46
N GLU A 87 17.81 8.96 14.29
CA GLU A 87 18.66 10.11 13.98
C GLU A 87 18.30 10.72 12.64
N GLU A 88 17.96 9.89 11.64
CA GLU A 88 17.50 10.39 10.34
C GLU A 88 16.17 11.12 10.48
N MET A 89 15.25 10.62 11.30
CA MET A 89 13.96 11.28 11.55
C MET A 89 14.14 12.64 12.25
N LEU A 90 15.11 12.78 13.16
CA LEU A 90 15.46 14.08 13.74
C LEU A 90 15.97 15.08 12.71
N ARG A 91 16.63 14.61 11.64
CA ARG A 91 17.10 15.43 10.52
C ARG A 91 15.94 15.87 9.60
N PHE A 92 15.05 14.94 9.24
CA PHE A 92 13.92 15.22 8.34
C PHE A 92 12.77 15.96 9.01
N ARG A 93 12.56 15.75 10.31
CA ARG A 93 11.50 16.39 11.14
C ARG A 93 10.10 16.20 10.55
N PRO A 94 9.66 14.99 10.23
CA PRO A 94 8.32 14.76 9.74
C PRO A 94 7.27 15.02 10.82
N ASP A 95 6.05 15.43 10.42
CA ASP A 95 4.90 15.51 11.31
C ASP A 95 4.41 14.12 11.72
N VAL A 96 4.55 13.14 10.79
CA VAL A 96 4.12 11.76 10.99
C VAL A 96 5.22 10.80 10.52
N VAL A 97 5.52 9.78 11.32
CA VAL A 97 6.38 8.65 10.93
C VAL A 97 5.50 7.41 10.75
N ILE A 98 5.56 6.78 9.58
CA ILE A 98 4.89 5.51 9.34
C ILE A 98 5.91 4.38 9.47
N ALA A 99 5.59 3.40 10.30
CA ALA A 99 6.40 2.22 10.57
C ALA A 99 5.56 0.95 10.35
N GLY A 100 6.19 -0.17 10.06
CA GLY A 100 5.53 -1.48 10.05
C GLY A 100 5.77 -2.25 11.35
N ALA A 101 5.00 -3.29 11.59
CA ALA A 101 5.15 -4.17 12.75
C ALA A 101 6.56 -4.78 12.88
N TYR A 102 7.23 -5.01 11.76
CA TYR A 102 8.60 -5.55 11.71
C TYR A 102 9.69 -4.49 11.77
N THR A 103 9.34 -3.20 11.85
CA THR A 103 10.32 -2.14 12.13
C THR A 103 10.89 -2.33 13.53
N ASN A 104 12.17 -2.05 13.70
CA ASN A 104 12.87 -2.22 14.99
C ASN A 104 12.07 -1.55 16.13
N ALA A 105 11.68 -2.33 17.13
CA ALA A 105 10.85 -1.87 18.24
C ALA A 105 11.53 -0.75 19.06
N PHE A 106 12.86 -0.81 19.21
CA PHE A 106 13.62 0.24 19.91
C PHE A 106 13.55 1.57 19.16
N THR A 107 13.68 1.55 17.81
CA THR A 107 13.55 2.75 16.99
C THR A 107 12.15 3.37 17.13
N ARG A 108 11.09 2.55 17.04
CA ARG A 108 9.70 3.03 17.22
C ARG A 108 9.49 3.67 18.60
N ALA A 109 9.93 2.98 19.66
CA ALA A 109 9.80 3.47 21.02
C ALA A 109 10.61 4.76 21.25
N LEU A 110 11.82 4.86 20.68
CA LEU A 110 12.64 6.06 20.77
C LEU A 110 11.99 7.25 20.08
N LEU A 111 11.47 7.07 18.86
CA LEU A 111 10.75 8.12 18.13
C LEU A 111 9.52 8.61 18.89
N ALA A 112 8.72 7.70 19.47
CA ALA A 112 7.58 8.06 20.29
C ALA A 112 7.99 8.87 21.55
N ARG A 113 9.08 8.46 22.21
CA ARG A 113 9.65 9.21 23.36
C ARG A 113 10.18 10.60 22.99
N LEU A 114 10.65 10.77 21.75
CA LEU A 114 11.09 12.05 21.21
C LEU A 114 9.91 12.95 20.77
N GLY A 115 8.67 12.48 20.93
CA GLY A 115 7.46 13.25 20.62
C GLY A 115 6.97 13.13 19.18
N TYR A 116 7.53 12.25 18.36
CA TYR A 116 7.02 11.99 17.02
C TYR A 116 5.70 11.25 17.08
N ARG A 117 4.78 11.60 16.18
CA ARG A 117 3.56 10.83 15.92
C ARG A 117 3.93 9.62 15.06
N VAL A 118 4.14 8.47 15.71
CA VAL A 118 4.44 7.20 15.04
C VAL A 118 3.16 6.42 14.82
N ILE A 119 2.89 6.05 13.56
CA ILE A 119 1.79 5.16 13.18
C ILE A 119 2.41 3.82 12.82
N GLU A 120 2.00 2.79 13.53
CA GLU A 120 2.44 1.41 13.29
C GLU A 120 1.38 0.68 12.48
N LEU A 121 1.80 0.13 11.33
CA LEU A 121 0.95 -0.66 10.46
C LEU A 121 1.06 -2.14 10.83
N GLU A 122 -0.08 -2.79 10.97
CA GLU A 122 -0.14 -4.24 11.12
C GLU A 122 0.23 -4.94 9.81
N PRO A 123 0.73 -6.19 9.87
CA PRO A 123 0.97 -6.99 8.66
C PRO A 123 -0.30 -7.14 7.83
N GLU A 124 -0.16 -7.10 6.52
CA GLU A 124 -1.25 -7.37 5.58
C GLU A 124 -1.30 -8.88 5.29
N ASP A 125 -2.14 -9.60 5.99
CA ASP A 125 -2.38 -11.03 5.77
C ASP A 125 -3.63 -11.27 4.89
N SER A 126 -4.42 -10.22 4.63
CA SER A 126 -5.66 -10.27 3.85
C SER A 126 -5.93 -8.98 3.07
N VAL A 127 -6.88 -9.03 2.12
CA VAL A 127 -7.36 -7.84 1.40
C VAL A 127 -7.98 -6.82 2.37
N ALA A 128 -8.64 -7.28 3.43
CA ALA A 128 -9.20 -6.40 4.46
C ALA A 128 -8.11 -5.66 5.24
N ASP A 129 -6.95 -6.28 5.47
CA ASP A 129 -5.82 -5.63 6.13
C ASP A 129 -5.20 -4.56 5.26
N ILE A 130 -5.11 -4.79 3.94
CA ILE A 130 -4.69 -3.76 2.98
C ILE A 130 -5.62 -2.55 3.07
N ALA A 131 -6.94 -2.77 3.02
CA ALA A 131 -7.94 -1.69 3.12
C ALA A 131 -7.79 -0.91 4.43
N ARG A 132 -7.59 -1.60 5.55
CA ARG A 132 -7.39 -0.98 6.87
C ARG A 132 -6.13 -0.11 6.90
N ASN A 133 -5.00 -0.61 6.41
CA ASN A 133 -3.75 0.13 6.40
C ASN A 133 -3.79 1.34 5.44
N LEU A 134 -4.42 1.21 4.26
CA LEU A 134 -4.68 2.34 3.35
C LEU A 134 -5.48 3.45 4.05
N ALA A 135 -6.58 3.09 4.74
CA ALA A 135 -7.41 4.05 5.47
C ALA A 135 -6.64 4.69 6.63
N LEU A 136 -5.84 3.90 7.37
CA LEU A 136 -5.04 4.38 8.49
C LEU A 136 -3.97 5.40 8.05
N VAL A 137 -3.22 5.08 6.98
CA VAL A 137 -2.24 6.01 6.41
C VAL A 137 -2.92 7.28 5.93
N ALA A 138 -4.03 7.15 5.18
CA ALA A 138 -4.78 8.29 4.65
C ALA A 138 -5.26 9.23 5.76
N ALA A 139 -5.85 8.71 6.82
CA ALA A 139 -6.30 9.49 7.98
C ALA A 139 -5.12 10.14 8.73
N ALA A 140 -3.97 9.46 8.79
CA ALA A 140 -2.80 9.99 9.48
C ALA A 140 -2.21 11.24 8.81
N ILE A 141 -2.33 11.35 7.47
CA ILE A 141 -1.72 12.41 6.65
C ILE A 141 -2.75 13.34 5.98
N GLY A 142 -4.05 13.26 6.36
CA GLY A 142 -5.11 14.13 5.84
C GLY A 142 -5.47 13.85 4.37
N ARG A 143 -5.44 12.59 3.95
CA ARG A 143 -5.73 12.17 2.57
C ARG A 143 -6.89 11.17 2.50
N GLU A 144 -7.90 11.33 3.34
CA GLU A 144 -9.02 10.40 3.52
C GLU A 144 -9.78 10.15 2.21
N GLU A 145 -9.99 11.15 1.38
CA GLU A 145 -10.65 10.98 0.08
C GLU A 145 -9.84 10.04 -0.84
N ARG A 146 -8.52 10.22 -0.87
CA ARG A 146 -7.63 9.35 -1.64
C ARG A 146 -7.65 7.92 -1.08
N GLY A 147 -7.58 7.77 0.25
CA GLY A 147 -7.68 6.47 0.91
C GLY A 147 -8.97 5.75 0.58
N ASN A 148 -10.11 6.45 0.69
CA ASN A 148 -11.43 5.90 0.35
C ASN A 148 -11.53 5.46 -1.11
N SER A 149 -10.97 6.25 -2.03
CA SER A 149 -10.91 5.90 -3.46
C SER A 149 -10.10 4.62 -3.70
N LEU A 150 -8.93 4.48 -3.06
CA LEU A 150 -8.09 3.30 -3.17
C LEU A 150 -8.75 2.04 -2.58
N VAL A 151 -9.42 2.16 -1.44
CA VAL A 151 -10.18 1.07 -0.82
C VAL A 151 -11.34 0.65 -1.73
N ALA A 152 -12.04 1.59 -2.34
CA ALA A 152 -13.12 1.28 -3.29
C ALA A 152 -12.58 0.55 -4.54
N GLU A 153 -11.44 0.98 -5.06
CA GLU A 153 -10.74 0.32 -6.16
C GLU A 153 -10.31 -1.10 -5.78
N LEU A 154 -9.67 -1.28 -4.61
CA LEU A 154 -9.26 -2.57 -4.08
C LEU A 154 -10.42 -3.57 -4.07
N HIS A 155 -11.55 -3.18 -3.47
CA HIS A 155 -12.72 -4.06 -3.40
C HIS A 155 -13.39 -4.28 -4.76
N ALA A 156 -13.34 -3.33 -5.68
CA ALA A 156 -13.85 -3.53 -7.05
C ALA A 156 -13.02 -4.59 -7.80
N ARG A 157 -11.70 -4.51 -7.71
CA ARG A 157 -10.77 -5.49 -8.30
C ARG A 157 -10.91 -6.87 -7.64
N GLU A 158 -11.03 -6.91 -6.31
CA GLU A 158 -11.27 -8.16 -5.56
C GLU A 158 -12.51 -8.88 -6.08
N ARG A 159 -13.65 -8.19 -6.20
CA ARG A 159 -14.90 -8.77 -6.74
C ARG A 159 -14.74 -9.26 -8.18
N GLN A 160 -14.04 -8.50 -9.01
CA GLN A 160 -13.79 -8.88 -10.41
C GLN A 160 -12.98 -10.19 -10.49
N ILE A 161 -11.93 -10.31 -9.70
CA ILE A 161 -11.09 -11.52 -9.65
C ILE A 161 -11.90 -12.70 -9.10
N ALA A 162 -12.67 -12.49 -8.03
CA ALA A 162 -13.51 -13.53 -7.44
C ALA A 162 -14.56 -14.08 -8.43
N ALA A 163 -15.13 -13.22 -9.27
CA ALA A 163 -16.11 -13.61 -10.30
C ALA A 163 -15.50 -14.44 -11.44
N ALA A 164 -14.20 -14.34 -11.68
CA ALA A 164 -13.49 -15.02 -12.76
C ALA A 164 -12.75 -16.30 -12.28
N ARG A 165 -13.08 -16.83 -11.10
CA ARG A 165 -12.44 -18.04 -10.56
C ARG A 165 -12.63 -19.25 -11.50
N PRO A 166 -11.61 -20.09 -11.67
CA PRO A 166 -11.72 -21.31 -12.45
C PRO A 166 -12.72 -22.30 -11.82
N ALA A 167 -13.41 -23.08 -12.64
CA ALA A 167 -14.37 -24.09 -12.17
C ALA A 167 -13.70 -25.20 -11.32
N ARG A 168 -12.44 -25.51 -11.61
CA ARG A 168 -11.59 -26.43 -10.82
C ARG A 168 -10.46 -25.62 -10.21
N ALA A 169 -10.25 -25.80 -8.91
CA ALA A 169 -9.13 -25.19 -8.18
C ALA A 169 -7.86 -26.07 -8.32
N PRO A 170 -6.87 -25.69 -9.14
CA PRO A 170 -5.65 -26.47 -9.29
C PRO A 170 -4.81 -26.43 -8.02
N ALA A 171 -4.22 -27.59 -7.67
CA ALA A 171 -3.25 -27.70 -6.60
C ALA A 171 -1.98 -26.91 -6.98
N THR A 172 -1.66 -25.91 -6.19
CA THR A 172 -0.61 -24.94 -6.51
C THR A 172 0.42 -24.88 -5.38
N VAL A 173 1.69 -24.86 -5.75
CA VAL A 173 2.80 -24.66 -4.81
C VAL A 173 3.60 -23.43 -5.21
N VAL A 174 3.93 -22.60 -4.24
CA VAL A 174 4.89 -21.50 -4.40
C VAL A 174 6.27 -21.99 -4.04
N VAL A 175 7.25 -21.73 -4.89
CA VAL A 175 8.65 -22.10 -4.65
C VAL A 175 9.50 -20.84 -4.67
N ARG A 176 10.14 -20.56 -3.55
CA ARG A 176 11.04 -19.42 -3.31
C ARG A 176 12.48 -19.91 -3.14
N PRO A 177 13.48 -19.02 -3.24
CA PRO A 177 14.87 -19.34 -2.92
C PRO A 177 15.01 -20.02 -1.56
N GLY A 178 15.94 -20.96 -1.43
CA GLY A 178 16.15 -21.73 -0.22
C GLY A 178 15.07 -22.79 0.07
N GLY A 179 14.15 -23.06 -0.87
CA GLY A 179 13.02 -23.97 -0.66
C GLY A 179 11.91 -23.39 0.22
N PHE A 180 11.92 -22.07 0.44
CA PHE A 180 10.83 -21.42 1.15
C PHE A 180 9.54 -21.44 0.33
N THR A 181 8.42 -21.45 1.04
CA THR A 181 7.07 -21.40 0.49
C THR A 181 6.15 -20.60 1.41
N VAL A 182 4.92 -20.40 0.95
CA VAL A 182 3.89 -19.64 1.66
C VAL A 182 2.81 -20.58 2.18
N GLY A 183 2.49 -20.47 3.45
CA GLY A 183 1.45 -21.23 4.13
C GLY A 183 0.17 -20.41 4.32
N LYS A 184 -0.77 -20.98 5.11
CA LYS A 184 -2.00 -20.30 5.52
C LYS A 184 -1.70 -19.04 6.34
N HIS A 185 -2.68 -18.14 6.43
CA HIS A 185 -2.58 -16.87 7.16
C HIS A 185 -1.43 -15.96 6.66
N SER A 186 -1.26 -15.90 5.35
CA SER A 186 -0.36 -14.96 4.67
C SER A 186 -1.10 -14.30 3.52
N LEU A 187 -0.67 -13.11 3.12
CA LEU A 187 -1.25 -12.40 1.98
C LEU A 187 -1.19 -13.26 0.70
N ALA A 188 -0.09 -13.97 0.49
CA ALA A 188 0.06 -14.84 -0.67
C ALA A 188 -0.99 -15.97 -0.68
N ASP A 189 -1.28 -16.59 0.46
CA ASP A 189 -2.34 -17.60 0.59
C ASP A 189 -3.73 -17.01 0.31
N GLU A 190 -3.99 -15.80 0.81
CA GLU A 190 -5.25 -15.07 0.56
C GLU A 190 -5.42 -14.77 -0.94
N LEU A 191 -4.36 -14.30 -1.61
CA LEU A 191 -4.39 -14.03 -3.05
C LEU A 191 -4.52 -15.31 -3.88
N MET A 192 -3.94 -16.43 -3.43
CA MET A 192 -4.15 -17.76 -4.03
C MET A 192 -5.61 -18.20 -3.91
N LYS A 193 -6.23 -18.05 -2.75
CA LYS A 193 -7.66 -18.33 -2.53
C LYS A 193 -8.54 -17.43 -3.39
N LEU A 194 -8.22 -16.14 -3.46
CA LEU A 194 -8.93 -15.18 -4.30
C LEU A 194 -8.84 -15.59 -5.78
N ALA A 195 -7.68 -16.02 -6.24
CA ALA A 195 -7.46 -16.55 -7.58
C ALA A 195 -8.23 -17.85 -7.88
N GLY A 196 -8.72 -18.54 -6.87
CA GLY A 196 -9.38 -19.85 -7.02
C GLY A 196 -8.40 -21.00 -7.19
N VAL A 197 -7.19 -20.89 -6.65
CA VAL A 197 -6.21 -21.98 -6.63
C VAL A 197 -6.02 -22.50 -5.21
N ARG A 198 -5.62 -23.77 -5.07
CA ARG A 198 -5.39 -24.41 -3.76
C ARG A 198 -3.92 -24.29 -3.38
N ASN A 199 -3.65 -23.86 -2.16
CA ASN A 199 -2.29 -23.78 -1.64
C ASN A 199 -1.88 -25.11 -1.00
N VAL A 200 -1.03 -25.86 -1.67
CA VAL A 200 -0.52 -27.17 -1.21
C VAL A 200 0.19 -27.07 0.14
N ALA A 201 1.00 -26.03 0.34
CA ALA A 201 1.73 -25.83 1.59
C ALA A 201 0.80 -25.58 2.78
N ALA A 202 -0.25 -24.79 2.58
CA ALA A 202 -1.28 -24.56 3.59
C ALA A 202 -2.07 -25.84 3.93
N GLU A 203 -2.37 -26.67 2.94
CA GLU A 203 -3.03 -27.97 3.13
C GLU A 203 -2.15 -28.97 3.88
N GLN A 204 -0.83 -28.86 3.76
CA GLN A 204 0.15 -29.63 4.56
C GLN A 204 0.33 -29.08 5.99
N GLY A 205 -0.45 -28.07 6.37
CA GLY A 205 -0.44 -27.51 7.72
C GLY A 205 0.60 -26.41 7.93
N LEU A 206 1.31 -25.96 6.89
CA LEU A 206 2.24 -24.85 7.02
C LEU A 206 1.51 -23.57 7.35
N ASP A 207 1.96 -22.88 8.41
CA ASP A 207 1.45 -21.58 8.82
C ASP A 207 2.38 -20.47 8.37
N ARG A 208 1.84 -19.38 7.83
CA ARG A 208 2.54 -18.19 7.32
C ARG A 208 3.67 -18.52 6.33
N TRP A 209 4.85 -18.80 6.82
CA TRP A 209 6.09 -18.99 6.05
C TRP A 209 6.82 -20.21 6.54
N GLY A 210 7.45 -20.93 5.63
CA GLY A 210 8.29 -22.05 5.98
C GLY A 210 8.90 -22.72 4.76
N SER A 211 9.35 -23.97 4.93
CA SER A 211 9.96 -24.75 3.86
C SER A 211 9.18 -26.02 3.64
N LEU A 212 9.01 -26.39 2.37
CA LEU A 212 8.63 -27.76 1.98
C LEU A 212 9.88 -28.50 1.55
N SER A 213 10.03 -29.75 2.04
CA SER A 213 11.08 -30.60 1.50
C SER A 213 10.79 -30.90 0.03
N MET A 214 11.84 -31.18 -0.75
CA MET A 214 11.69 -31.55 -2.15
C MET A 214 10.82 -32.81 -2.31
N GLU A 215 10.93 -33.76 -1.38
CA GLU A 215 10.14 -34.99 -1.36
C GLU A 215 8.66 -34.69 -1.17
N THR A 216 8.30 -33.78 -0.24
CA THR A 216 6.92 -33.38 0.01
C THR A 216 6.35 -32.65 -1.20
N LEU A 217 7.15 -31.75 -1.81
CA LEU A 217 6.75 -31.04 -3.03
C LEU A 217 6.47 -32.04 -4.16
N LEU A 218 7.36 -33.01 -4.40
CA LEU A 218 7.19 -34.04 -5.43
C LEU A 218 5.98 -34.93 -5.16
N ALA A 219 5.79 -35.34 -3.91
CA ALA A 219 4.68 -36.20 -3.49
C ALA A 219 3.33 -35.52 -3.63
N SER A 220 3.27 -34.21 -3.47
CA SER A 220 2.02 -33.42 -3.57
C SER A 220 1.46 -33.33 -4.99
N ARG A 221 2.25 -33.61 -6.01
CA ARG A 221 1.87 -33.56 -7.44
C ARG A 221 1.08 -32.31 -7.80
N PRO A 222 1.66 -31.11 -7.62
CA PRO A 222 0.93 -29.86 -7.88
C PRO A 222 0.55 -29.74 -9.36
N ASP A 223 -0.64 -29.18 -9.66
CA ASP A 223 -1.06 -28.88 -11.02
C ASP A 223 -0.33 -27.62 -11.56
N LEU A 224 0.08 -26.72 -10.65
CA LEU A 224 0.74 -25.46 -10.97
C LEU A 224 1.89 -25.18 -10.01
N ILE A 225 3.04 -24.80 -10.56
CA ILE A 225 4.19 -24.33 -9.80
C ILE A 225 4.36 -22.84 -10.02
N VAL A 226 4.38 -22.09 -8.93
CA VAL A 226 4.65 -20.65 -8.95
C VAL A 226 6.06 -20.39 -8.49
N MET A 227 6.89 -19.92 -9.41
CA MET A 227 8.25 -19.50 -9.09
C MET A 227 8.24 -18.03 -8.69
N THR A 228 8.92 -17.71 -7.61
CA THR A 228 9.20 -16.31 -7.25
C THR A 228 10.64 -16.23 -6.77
N GLY A 229 11.45 -15.43 -7.48
CA GLY A 229 12.85 -15.25 -7.16
C GLY A 229 13.04 -14.00 -6.31
N TYR A 230 13.63 -14.18 -5.14
CA TYR A 230 14.15 -13.04 -4.40
C TYR A 230 15.52 -12.69 -4.99
N ARG A 231 15.68 -11.44 -5.50
CA ARG A 231 16.91 -10.97 -6.16
C ARG A 231 17.41 -11.94 -7.23
N ALA A 232 16.54 -12.27 -8.18
CA ALA A 232 16.83 -13.22 -9.26
C ALA A 232 18.09 -12.83 -10.06
N SER A 233 18.45 -11.55 -10.09
CA SER A 233 19.65 -11.03 -10.74
C SER A 233 20.97 -11.35 -9.99
N GLN A 234 20.87 -11.78 -8.71
CA GLN A 234 22.05 -12.06 -7.88
C GLN A 234 22.22 -13.58 -7.68
N PRO A 235 23.34 -14.17 -8.14
CA PRO A 235 23.63 -15.58 -7.86
C PRO A 235 23.72 -15.83 -6.35
N SER A 236 22.97 -16.83 -5.86
CA SER A 236 23.03 -17.26 -4.47
C SER A 236 22.81 -18.76 -4.34
N LEU A 237 23.33 -19.36 -3.26
CA LEU A 237 23.04 -20.75 -2.94
C LEU A 237 21.55 -20.99 -2.71
N ALA A 238 20.83 -20.01 -2.18
CA ALA A 238 19.38 -20.11 -2.01
C ALA A 238 18.66 -20.25 -3.35
N ASN A 239 19.11 -19.54 -4.40
CA ASN A 239 18.56 -19.67 -5.75
C ASN A 239 18.87 -21.03 -6.40
N ALA A 240 19.91 -21.75 -5.97
CA ALA A 240 20.25 -23.05 -6.51
C ALA A 240 19.13 -24.10 -6.31
N VAL A 241 18.28 -23.94 -5.30
CA VAL A 241 17.09 -24.80 -5.10
C VAL A 241 16.12 -24.69 -6.28
N LEU A 242 15.99 -23.50 -6.87
CA LEU A 242 15.11 -23.27 -8.03
C LEU A 242 15.62 -23.99 -9.30
N GLU A 243 16.89 -24.35 -9.33
CA GLU A 243 17.56 -25.08 -10.42
C GLU A 243 17.74 -26.57 -10.12
N HIS A 244 17.20 -27.07 -9.00
CA HIS A 244 17.35 -28.46 -8.58
C HIS A 244 16.83 -29.42 -9.68
N PRO A 245 17.56 -30.51 -10.04
CA PRO A 245 17.15 -31.43 -11.11
C PRO A 245 15.75 -32.04 -10.92
N ALA A 246 15.38 -32.38 -9.69
CA ALA A 246 14.05 -32.90 -9.37
C ALA A 246 12.95 -31.83 -9.64
N LEU A 247 13.19 -30.58 -9.31
CA LEU A 247 12.25 -29.50 -9.60
C LEU A 247 12.12 -29.27 -11.11
N ARG A 248 13.21 -29.41 -11.87
CA ARG A 248 13.17 -29.33 -13.35
C ARG A 248 12.27 -30.43 -13.94
N LEU A 249 12.37 -31.67 -13.43
CA LEU A 249 11.51 -32.77 -13.89
C LEU A 249 10.02 -32.47 -13.63
N VAL A 250 9.69 -31.94 -12.46
CA VAL A 250 8.30 -31.55 -12.15
C VAL A 250 7.84 -30.39 -13.04
N ARG A 251 8.70 -29.38 -13.25
CA ARG A 251 8.40 -28.23 -14.12
C ARG A 251 8.15 -28.60 -15.58
N THR A 252 8.77 -29.66 -16.09
CA THR A 252 8.51 -30.14 -17.45
C THR A 252 7.19 -30.91 -17.57
N ALA A 253 6.71 -31.48 -16.47
CA ALA A 253 5.47 -32.24 -16.41
C ALA A 253 4.26 -31.39 -15.98
N GLN A 254 4.48 -30.25 -15.34
CA GLN A 254 3.47 -29.38 -14.74
C GLN A 254 3.53 -27.96 -15.31
N ARG A 255 2.41 -27.25 -15.20
CA ARG A 255 2.37 -25.81 -15.54
C ARG A 255 3.24 -25.00 -14.57
N THR A 256 4.01 -24.08 -15.10
CA THR A 256 4.86 -23.19 -14.30
C THR A 256 4.60 -21.74 -14.68
N THR A 257 4.50 -20.89 -13.67
CA THR A 257 4.38 -19.44 -13.83
C THR A 257 5.30 -18.71 -12.88
N THR A 258 5.53 -17.43 -13.12
CA THR A 258 6.27 -16.56 -12.21
C THR A 258 5.35 -15.46 -11.72
N VAL A 259 5.34 -15.23 -10.41
CA VAL A 259 4.74 -14.04 -9.79
C VAL A 259 5.87 -13.28 -9.10
N PRO A 260 6.14 -12.03 -9.49
CA PRO A 260 7.18 -11.24 -8.83
C PRO A 260 6.88 -11.05 -7.33
N ALA A 261 7.92 -11.15 -6.51
CA ALA A 261 7.83 -11.06 -5.05
C ALA A 261 7.14 -9.77 -4.55
N PRO A 262 7.41 -8.58 -5.12
CA PRO A 262 6.77 -7.35 -4.67
C PRO A 262 5.24 -7.32 -4.72
N TYR A 263 4.60 -8.20 -5.51
CA TYR A 263 3.13 -8.24 -5.56
C TYR A 263 2.48 -8.83 -4.30
N TRP A 264 3.20 -9.63 -3.52
CA TRP A 264 2.66 -10.29 -2.33
C TRP A 264 3.52 -10.23 -1.07
N ASP A 265 4.65 -9.53 -1.13
CA ASP A 265 5.47 -9.28 0.05
C ASP A 265 4.98 -8.05 0.85
N CYS A 266 4.29 -7.09 0.18
CA CYS A 266 3.59 -5.98 0.81
C CYS A 266 2.17 -5.84 0.24
N GLY A 267 1.22 -5.41 1.07
CA GLY A 267 -0.17 -5.25 0.69
C GLY A 267 -0.45 -3.92 0.00
N LEU A 268 -0.80 -3.97 -1.28
CA LEU A 268 -1.21 -2.83 -2.11
C LEU A 268 -2.45 -3.18 -2.94
N VAL A 269 -3.04 -2.19 -3.60
CA VAL A 269 -4.08 -2.44 -4.61
C VAL A 269 -3.52 -3.32 -5.75
N GLU A 270 -2.28 -3.08 -6.15
CA GLU A 270 -1.53 -3.83 -7.15
C GLU A 270 -1.23 -5.27 -6.75
N SER A 271 -1.27 -5.61 -5.46
CA SER A 271 -1.12 -7.00 -5.00
C SER A 271 -2.17 -7.93 -5.60
N LEU A 272 -3.34 -7.41 -5.95
CA LEU A 272 -4.37 -8.18 -6.64
C LEU A 272 -3.94 -8.65 -8.04
N ASP A 273 -2.89 -8.07 -8.63
CA ASP A 273 -2.31 -8.55 -9.89
C ASP A 273 -1.67 -9.92 -9.74
N ALA A 274 -1.15 -10.27 -8.55
CA ALA A 274 -0.70 -11.63 -8.26
C ALA A 274 -1.86 -12.63 -8.43
N ALA A 275 -3.03 -12.34 -7.87
CA ALA A 275 -4.21 -13.20 -8.02
C ALA A 275 -4.65 -13.31 -9.49
N ALA A 276 -4.64 -12.21 -10.24
CA ALA A 276 -4.96 -12.22 -11.66
C ALA A 276 -3.94 -13.02 -12.50
N LEU A 277 -2.63 -12.94 -12.16
CA LEU A 277 -1.57 -13.76 -12.77
C LEU A 277 -1.82 -15.25 -12.51
N LEU A 278 -2.15 -15.62 -11.27
CA LEU A 278 -2.46 -16.99 -10.88
C LEU A 278 -3.69 -17.52 -11.62
N GLN A 279 -4.76 -16.73 -11.76
CA GLN A 279 -5.94 -17.12 -12.53
C GLN A 279 -5.61 -17.44 -13.99
N ARG A 280 -4.82 -16.58 -14.64
CA ARG A 280 -4.38 -16.82 -16.02
C ARG A 280 -3.55 -18.08 -16.15
N ALA A 281 -2.66 -18.33 -15.20
CA ALA A 281 -1.85 -19.55 -15.17
C ALA A 281 -2.66 -20.80 -14.84
N ALA A 282 -3.76 -20.67 -14.11
CA ALA A 282 -4.67 -21.75 -13.72
C ALA A 282 -5.68 -22.11 -14.84
N ALA A 283 -5.88 -21.22 -15.83
CA ALA A 283 -6.77 -21.50 -16.94
C ALA A 283 -6.35 -22.74 -17.73
N PRO A 284 -7.28 -23.55 -18.28
CA PRO A 284 -6.99 -24.78 -19.01
C PRO A 284 -6.09 -24.58 -20.23
#